data_f90f4d955a8d513370cba91d999761cc
#
_entry.id   f90f4d955a8d513370cba91d999761cc
#
_cell.length_a   1.000
_cell.length_b   1.000
_cell.length_c   1.000
_cell.angle_alpha   90.00
_cell.angle_beta   90.00
_cell.angle_gamma   90.00
#
_symmetry.space_group_name_H-M   'P 1'
#
loop_
_entity.id
_entity.type
_entity.pdbx_description
1 polymer ?
#
loop_
_entity_poly.entity_id
_entity_poly.type
_entity_poly.pdbx_seq_one_letter_code
_entity_poly.pdbx_strand_id
1 'polypeptide(L)'
;MFSSTLARRTAALVQSTGIAKRAFAMGPSSGGAVSDETLEKLGSLSTQALVDGLWVMGWPAAQIDGARPLAPGMKCVGRAVTLNFVPARPDIAQDKPAGGESPEYEAFEKCGPNEVLVMSSTGPWESVGGDIKFLRLKQLSIGGLVTDGSVRDTDEIINYGFPCFSYSTTARQGPAAMQPWECNGIVSLSGTVVRPGDAIIGDQDGVVCVPAKVAEMVYSIAHGREEIEEIVKEELIKNPGPPGKYYPFMSGKVKVDSPLGQLLATKGITPENSNQFEGTADW
;
A
#
# COMPACT_ATOMS: atom_id res chain seq x y z
N MET A 1 11.30 -32.48 3.77
CA MET A 1 12.66 -31.88 3.67
C MET A 1 12.77 -30.83 2.56
N PHE A 2 11.80 -29.92 2.38
CA PHE A 2 11.82 -28.90 1.31
C PHE A 2 11.76 -27.45 1.80
N SER A 3 11.80 -27.25 3.14
CA SER A 3 11.58 -25.90 3.73
C SER A 3 12.84 -25.07 4.01
N SER A 4 14.04 -25.68 4.00
CA SER A 4 15.25 -24.96 4.46
C SER A 4 16.02 -24.23 3.34
N THR A 5 15.78 -24.56 2.08
CA THR A 5 16.54 -24.02 0.94
C THR A 5 15.99 -22.69 0.45
N LEU A 6 14.67 -22.47 0.54
CA LEU A 6 14.03 -21.21 0.13
C LEU A 6 14.35 -20.08 1.11
N ALA A 7 14.27 -20.35 2.42
CA ALA A 7 14.61 -19.37 3.46
C ALA A 7 16.08 -18.92 3.42
N ARG A 8 16.99 -19.83 3.03
CA ARG A 8 18.42 -19.48 2.88
C ARG A 8 18.72 -18.65 1.63
N ARG A 9 17.93 -18.80 0.55
CA ARG A 9 18.10 -17.96 -0.66
C ARG A 9 17.60 -16.55 -0.46
N THR A 10 16.50 -16.35 0.26
CA THR A 10 15.98 -15.01 0.61
C THR A 10 16.93 -14.28 1.56
N ALA A 11 17.50 -14.97 2.56
CA ALA A 11 18.48 -14.38 3.47
C ALA A 11 19.80 -14.02 2.77
N ALA A 12 20.23 -14.78 1.75
CA ALA A 12 21.45 -14.49 0.98
C ALA A 12 21.28 -13.28 0.04
N LEU A 13 20.08 -13.06 -0.51
CA LEU A 13 19.79 -11.88 -1.35
C LEU A 13 19.77 -10.59 -0.51
N VAL A 14 19.22 -10.63 0.70
CA VAL A 14 19.19 -9.51 1.65
C VAL A 14 20.59 -9.13 2.16
N GLN A 15 21.53 -10.09 2.19
CA GLN A 15 22.91 -9.82 2.64
C GLN A 15 23.80 -9.18 1.56
N SER A 16 23.41 -9.22 0.28
CA SER A 16 24.25 -8.75 -0.83
C SER A 16 24.06 -7.28 -1.21
N THR A 17 22.99 -6.62 -0.73
CA THR A 17 22.73 -5.21 -1.01
C THR A 17 23.00 -4.36 0.23
N GLY A 18 23.99 -3.45 0.17
CA GLY A 18 24.32 -2.51 1.26
C GLY A 18 23.11 -1.63 1.68
N ILE A 19 22.13 -1.50 0.84
CA ILE A 19 20.86 -0.78 0.99
C ILE A 19 20.02 -1.39 2.12
N ALA A 20 19.85 -2.72 2.14
CA ALA A 20 19.08 -3.39 3.19
C ALA A 20 19.66 -3.12 4.60
N LYS A 21 20.99 -3.01 4.72
CA LYS A 21 21.64 -2.75 6.01
C LYS A 21 21.39 -1.32 6.52
N ARG A 22 21.21 -0.33 5.65
CA ARG A 22 20.93 1.06 6.07
C ARG A 22 19.47 1.29 6.43
N ALA A 23 18.52 0.73 5.68
CA ALA A 23 17.10 0.82 6.01
C ALA A 23 16.77 0.18 7.37
N PHE A 24 17.42 -0.94 7.70
CA PHE A 24 17.25 -1.62 8.99
C PHE A 24 18.10 -1.05 10.13
N ALA A 25 19.13 -0.24 9.86
CA ALA A 25 20.00 0.36 10.87
C ALA A 25 19.43 1.64 11.52
N MET A 26 18.27 2.11 11.09
CA MET A 26 17.55 3.17 11.79
C MET A 26 17.02 2.63 13.12
N GLY A 27 17.57 3.13 14.23
CA GLY A 27 17.16 2.75 15.59
C GLY A 27 15.64 2.89 15.84
N PRO A 28 15.13 2.43 16.99
CA PRO A 28 13.72 2.47 17.30
C PRO A 28 13.26 3.93 17.39
N SER A 29 12.77 4.49 16.28
CA SER A 29 11.98 5.71 16.33
C SER A 29 10.56 5.29 16.72
N SER A 30 9.97 5.96 17.68
CA SER A 30 8.52 5.97 17.88
C SER A 30 7.89 6.22 16.51
N GLY A 31 7.24 5.23 15.91
CA GLY A 31 6.68 5.33 14.58
C GLY A 31 5.59 6.41 14.57
N GLY A 32 5.95 7.62 14.16
CA GLY A 32 5.00 8.67 13.85
C GLY A 32 4.21 8.31 12.59
N ALA A 33 3.03 8.88 12.44
CA ALA A 33 2.26 8.76 11.20
C ALA A 33 2.97 9.48 10.05
N VAL A 34 2.68 9.08 8.81
CA VAL A 34 3.12 9.79 7.60
C VAL A 34 2.61 11.24 7.63
N SER A 35 3.45 12.20 7.28
CA SER A 35 3.06 13.62 7.20
C SER A 35 2.08 13.88 6.06
N ASP A 36 1.31 14.98 6.13
CA ASP A 36 0.38 15.33 5.04
C ASP A 36 1.14 15.58 3.73
N GLU A 37 2.30 16.23 3.78
CA GLU A 37 3.14 16.46 2.60
C GLU A 37 3.60 15.16 1.95
N THR A 38 4.08 14.21 2.76
CA THR A 38 4.52 12.90 2.25
C THR A 38 3.36 12.09 1.72
N LEU A 39 2.21 12.16 2.37
CA LEU A 39 1.00 11.47 1.94
C LEU A 39 0.52 11.98 0.57
N GLU A 40 0.52 13.29 0.34
CA GLU A 40 0.20 13.90 -0.94
C GLU A 40 1.17 13.44 -2.04
N LYS A 41 2.48 13.46 -1.76
CA LYS A 41 3.51 12.97 -2.66
C LYS A 41 3.31 11.51 -3.03
N LEU A 42 3.08 10.62 -2.06
CA LEU A 42 2.83 9.20 -2.31
C LEU A 42 1.55 8.99 -3.12
N GLY A 43 0.48 9.74 -2.82
CA GLY A 43 -0.80 9.68 -3.52
C GLY A 43 -0.76 10.15 -4.98
N SER A 44 0.30 10.86 -5.38
CA SER A 44 0.53 11.27 -6.78
C SER A 44 1.11 10.15 -7.66
N LEU A 45 1.66 9.10 -7.05
CA LEU A 45 2.28 7.97 -7.74
C LEU A 45 1.29 6.80 -7.90
N SER A 46 1.58 5.92 -8.85
CA SER A 46 0.85 4.66 -9.01
C SER A 46 1.20 3.65 -7.92
N THR A 47 0.28 2.71 -7.65
CA THR A 47 0.57 1.62 -6.68
C THR A 47 1.74 0.77 -7.13
N GLN A 48 1.92 0.56 -8.43
CA GLN A 48 3.03 -0.20 -9.01
C GLN A 48 4.38 0.48 -8.74
N ALA A 49 4.47 1.79 -8.95
CA ALA A 49 5.70 2.53 -8.69
C ALA A 49 6.10 2.46 -7.19
N LEU A 50 5.12 2.53 -6.30
CA LEU A 50 5.35 2.40 -4.85
C LEU A 50 5.80 0.99 -4.46
N VAL A 51 5.21 -0.04 -5.04
CA VAL A 51 5.64 -1.45 -4.85
C VAL A 51 7.06 -1.65 -5.35
N ASP A 52 7.40 -1.10 -6.51
CA ASP A 52 8.74 -1.17 -7.08
C ASP A 52 9.76 -0.41 -6.22
N GLY A 53 9.37 0.75 -5.69
CA GLY A 53 10.19 1.50 -4.74
C GLY A 53 10.53 0.68 -3.49
N LEU A 54 9.55 0.04 -2.90
CA LEU A 54 9.72 -0.87 -1.76
C LEU A 54 10.59 -2.08 -2.11
N TRP A 55 10.34 -2.69 -3.27
CA TRP A 55 11.10 -3.85 -3.73
C TRP A 55 12.59 -3.55 -3.93
N VAL A 56 12.91 -2.42 -4.54
CA VAL A 56 14.31 -1.98 -4.73
C VAL A 56 15.03 -1.76 -3.41
N MET A 57 14.31 -1.32 -2.39
CA MET A 57 14.84 -1.21 -1.04
C MET A 57 15.05 -2.56 -0.34
N GLY A 58 14.63 -3.67 -0.95
CA GLY A 58 14.62 -4.98 -0.31
C GLY A 58 13.53 -5.13 0.75
N TRP A 59 12.49 -4.28 0.71
CA TRP A 59 11.35 -4.41 1.61
C TRP A 59 10.52 -5.65 1.26
N PRO A 60 9.97 -6.38 2.25
CA PRO A 60 9.02 -7.45 1.99
C PRO A 60 7.81 -6.96 1.21
N ALA A 61 7.09 -7.88 0.55
CA ALA A 61 5.84 -7.55 -0.15
C ALA A 61 4.91 -6.73 0.74
N ALA A 62 4.41 -5.61 0.23
CA ALA A 62 3.59 -4.66 0.94
C ALA A 62 2.28 -4.32 0.20
N GLN A 63 1.99 -4.99 -0.91
CA GLN A 63 0.68 -4.97 -1.54
C GLN A 63 -0.32 -5.78 -0.70
N ILE A 64 -1.55 -5.29 -0.62
CA ILE A 64 -2.66 -6.00 0.04
C ILE A 64 -3.37 -6.83 -1.03
N ASP A 65 -2.98 -8.08 -1.14
CA ASP A 65 -3.50 -8.98 -2.17
C ASP A 65 -5.01 -9.18 -2.04
N GLY A 66 -5.70 -9.14 -3.19
CA GLY A 66 -7.14 -9.35 -3.28
C GLY A 66 -7.99 -8.10 -3.03
N ALA A 67 -7.50 -7.07 -2.35
CA ALA A 67 -8.24 -5.81 -2.21
C ALA A 67 -8.32 -5.07 -3.55
N ARG A 68 -9.54 -4.95 -4.09
CA ARG A 68 -9.83 -4.34 -5.39
C ARG A 68 -10.86 -3.23 -5.25
N PRO A 69 -10.80 -2.17 -6.07
CA PRO A 69 -11.81 -1.13 -6.06
C PRO A 69 -13.18 -1.69 -6.48
N LEU A 70 -14.25 -1.26 -5.82
CA LEU A 70 -15.61 -1.68 -6.17
C LEU A 70 -16.06 -1.17 -7.53
N ALA A 71 -15.50 -0.06 -8.00
CA ALA A 71 -15.79 0.49 -9.32
C ALA A 71 -14.54 1.06 -9.98
N PRO A 72 -14.51 1.07 -11.33
CA PRO A 72 -13.39 1.67 -12.06
C PRO A 72 -13.14 3.12 -11.69
N GLY A 73 -11.86 3.50 -11.61
CA GLY A 73 -11.43 4.87 -11.31
C GLY A 73 -11.48 5.26 -9.82
N MET A 74 -11.89 4.37 -8.92
CA MET A 74 -11.76 4.62 -7.49
C MET A 74 -10.28 4.71 -7.10
N LYS A 75 -9.96 5.72 -6.29
CA LYS A 75 -8.65 5.88 -5.65
C LYS A 75 -8.83 6.08 -4.15
N CYS A 76 -7.94 5.53 -3.35
CA CYS A 76 -7.85 5.85 -1.93
C CYS A 76 -6.43 6.28 -1.58
N VAL A 77 -6.33 7.31 -0.74
CA VAL A 77 -5.06 7.81 -0.20
C VAL A 77 -5.33 8.26 1.23
N GLY A 78 -4.55 7.77 2.17
CA GLY A 78 -4.68 8.18 3.57
C GLY A 78 -3.77 7.39 4.50
N ARG A 79 -3.69 7.87 5.73
CA ARG A 79 -3.04 7.14 6.82
C ARG A 79 -3.96 6.04 7.34
N ALA A 80 -3.41 4.89 7.64
CA ALA A 80 -4.16 3.77 8.19
C ALA A 80 -4.73 4.10 9.59
N VAL A 81 -6.04 4.04 9.71
CA VAL A 81 -6.74 3.73 10.96
C VAL A 81 -7.16 2.27 10.88
N THR A 82 -6.74 1.44 11.81
CA THR A 82 -6.91 0.00 11.70
C THR A 82 -8.04 -0.52 12.59
N LEU A 83 -8.74 -1.53 12.10
CA LEU A 83 -9.74 -2.28 12.83
C LEU A 83 -9.52 -3.78 12.62
N ASN A 84 -9.39 -4.52 13.70
CA ASN A 84 -9.29 -5.97 13.66
C ASN A 84 -10.63 -6.62 14.00
N PHE A 85 -11.01 -7.64 13.23
CA PHE A 85 -12.11 -8.55 13.57
C PHE A 85 -11.57 -9.89 14.04
N VAL A 86 -12.31 -10.54 14.91
CA VAL A 86 -12.07 -11.94 15.32
C VAL A 86 -13.31 -12.78 15.03
N PRO A 87 -13.16 -14.09 14.85
CA PRO A 87 -14.31 -14.97 14.71
C PRO A 87 -15.31 -14.82 15.88
N ALA A 88 -16.60 -14.83 15.56
CA ALA A 88 -17.66 -14.71 16.56
C ALA A 88 -17.54 -15.84 17.58
N ARG A 89 -17.49 -15.45 18.86
CA ARG A 89 -17.33 -16.37 19.96
C ARG A 89 -18.11 -15.86 21.19
N PRO A 90 -19.23 -16.55 21.55
CA PRO A 90 -20.18 -16.01 22.54
C PRO A 90 -19.61 -15.75 23.93
N ASP A 91 -18.60 -16.52 24.37
CA ASP A 91 -18.01 -16.39 25.69
C ASP A 91 -17.14 -15.13 25.84
N ILE A 92 -16.59 -14.59 24.75
CA ILE A 92 -15.81 -13.33 24.77
C ILE A 92 -16.59 -12.14 24.17
N ALA A 93 -17.83 -12.33 23.72
CA ALA A 93 -18.61 -11.28 23.09
C ALA A 93 -18.84 -10.05 24.01
N GLN A 94 -18.87 -10.28 25.34
CA GLN A 94 -19.08 -9.23 26.35
C GLN A 94 -17.77 -8.53 26.78
N ASP A 95 -16.62 -8.99 26.31
CA ASP A 95 -15.32 -8.37 26.69
C ASP A 95 -15.10 -7.04 25.97
N LYS A 96 -15.91 -6.75 24.96
CA LYS A 96 -15.91 -5.48 24.20
C LYS A 96 -17.26 -4.77 24.30
N PRO A 97 -17.27 -3.45 24.35
CA PRO A 97 -18.53 -2.70 24.30
C PRO A 97 -19.26 -2.95 22.99
N ALA A 98 -20.59 -2.89 23.04
CA ALA A 98 -21.47 -3.09 21.88
C ALA A 98 -22.08 -1.78 21.41
N GLY A 99 -22.73 -1.81 20.24
CA GLY A 99 -23.40 -0.63 19.68
C GLY A 99 -22.42 0.47 19.33
N GLY A 100 -22.80 1.72 19.60
CA GLY A 100 -22.03 2.91 19.25
C GLY A 100 -20.66 3.03 19.94
N GLU A 101 -20.43 2.29 21.00
CA GLU A 101 -19.15 2.28 21.73
C GLU A 101 -18.23 1.12 21.29
N SER A 102 -18.66 0.33 20.32
CA SER A 102 -17.86 -0.81 19.83
C SER A 102 -16.55 -0.36 19.20
N PRO A 103 -15.51 -1.22 19.17
CA PRO A 103 -14.26 -0.90 18.47
C PRO A 103 -14.44 -0.51 17.01
N GLU A 104 -15.52 -0.98 16.36
CA GLU A 104 -15.85 -0.60 14.98
C GLU A 104 -16.19 0.88 14.87
N TYR A 105 -17.11 1.40 15.70
CA TYR A 105 -17.48 2.80 15.65
C TYR A 105 -16.40 3.71 16.26
N GLU A 106 -15.62 3.20 17.21
CA GLU A 106 -14.39 3.87 17.65
C GLU A 106 -13.43 4.12 16.48
N ALA A 107 -13.21 3.11 15.64
CA ALA A 107 -12.35 3.24 14.46
C ALA A 107 -12.92 4.23 13.43
N PHE A 108 -14.24 4.24 13.23
CA PHE A 108 -14.90 5.19 12.33
C PHE A 108 -14.66 6.63 12.76
N GLU A 109 -14.90 6.93 14.04
CA GLU A 109 -14.78 8.30 14.56
C GLU A 109 -13.33 8.78 14.72
N LYS A 110 -12.34 7.89 14.55
CA LYS A 110 -10.92 8.24 14.44
C LYS A 110 -10.49 8.61 13.02
N CYS A 111 -11.34 8.38 12.03
CA CYS A 111 -11.03 8.70 10.64
C CYS A 111 -11.46 10.11 10.27
N GLY A 112 -10.69 10.78 9.43
CA GLY A 112 -10.97 12.05 8.79
C GLY A 112 -10.48 12.07 7.33
N PRO A 113 -10.38 13.25 6.70
CA PRO A 113 -10.09 13.36 5.27
C PRO A 113 -8.76 12.73 4.81
N ASN A 114 -7.78 12.65 5.71
CA ASN A 114 -6.45 12.10 5.41
C ASN A 114 -6.26 10.68 5.96
N GLU A 115 -7.33 10.00 6.36
CA GLU A 115 -7.29 8.63 6.88
C GLU A 115 -8.00 7.65 5.93
N VAL A 116 -7.47 6.43 5.88
CA VAL A 116 -8.08 5.25 5.27
C VAL A 116 -8.39 4.25 6.38
N LEU A 117 -9.64 3.80 6.45
CA LEU A 117 -10.02 2.73 7.37
C LEU A 117 -9.58 1.39 6.82
N VAL A 118 -8.71 0.70 7.55
CA VAL A 118 -8.13 -0.60 7.19
C VAL A 118 -8.72 -1.67 8.09
N MET A 119 -9.55 -2.55 7.52
CA MET A 119 -10.31 -3.55 8.26
C MET A 119 -9.80 -4.96 7.96
N SER A 120 -9.14 -5.58 8.94
CA SER A 120 -8.69 -6.99 8.85
C SER A 120 -9.85 -7.92 9.19
N SER A 121 -10.32 -8.67 8.19
CA SER A 121 -11.42 -9.63 8.32
C SER A 121 -10.95 -10.99 8.86
N THR A 122 -11.90 -11.85 9.21
CA THR A 122 -11.63 -13.24 9.59
C THR A 122 -11.61 -14.21 8.39
N GLY A 123 -11.86 -13.68 7.20
CA GLY A 123 -11.82 -14.42 5.95
C GLY A 123 -12.34 -13.59 4.79
N PRO A 124 -12.01 -13.99 3.56
CA PRO A 124 -12.26 -13.17 2.38
C PRO A 124 -13.75 -13.01 2.03
N TRP A 125 -14.61 -13.88 2.52
CA TRP A 125 -16.04 -13.88 2.21
C TRP A 125 -16.91 -13.26 3.31
N GLU A 126 -16.32 -12.86 4.44
CA GLU A 126 -17.06 -12.28 5.55
C GLU A 126 -17.25 -10.78 5.32
N SER A 127 -18.48 -10.30 5.53
CA SER A 127 -18.81 -8.88 5.31
C SER A 127 -18.34 -8.02 6.46
N VAL A 128 -17.46 -7.07 6.20
CA VAL A 128 -17.04 -6.07 7.18
C VAL A 128 -18.04 -4.92 7.33
N GLY A 129 -18.97 -4.76 6.37
CA GLY A 129 -19.98 -3.71 6.45
C GLY A 129 -20.78 -3.53 5.15
N GLY A 130 -21.65 -2.55 5.17
CA GLY A 130 -22.52 -2.17 4.05
C GLY A 130 -22.92 -0.70 4.11
N ASP A 131 -23.97 -0.32 3.37
CA ASP A 131 -24.34 1.06 3.02
C ASP A 131 -24.46 2.00 4.22
N ILE A 132 -25.30 1.68 5.22
CA ILE A 132 -25.55 2.55 6.39
C ILE A 132 -24.28 2.87 7.16
N LYS A 133 -23.39 1.87 7.34
CA LYS A 133 -22.11 2.07 8.01
C LYS A 133 -21.19 2.96 7.18
N PHE A 134 -21.11 2.69 5.88
CA PHE A 134 -20.19 3.40 4.99
C PHE A 134 -20.70 4.80 4.62
N LEU A 135 -22.01 5.06 4.76
CA LEU A 135 -22.54 6.41 4.71
C LEU A 135 -21.93 7.31 5.78
N ARG A 136 -21.70 6.79 7.01
CA ARG A 136 -20.99 7.53 8.05
C ARG A 136 -19.57 7.86 7.65
N LEU A 137 -18.83 6.90 7.09
CA LEU A 137 -17.46 7.12 6.60
C LEU A 137 -17.43 8.16 5.47
N LYS A 138 -18.42 8.13 4.57
CA LYS A 138 -18.59 9.16 3.54
C LYS A 138 -18.83 10.53 4.14
N GLN A 139 -19.67 10.65 5.19
CA GLN A 139 -19.91 11.92 5.89
C GLN A 139 -18.65 12.48 6.54
N LEU A 140 -17.77 11.63 7.05
CA LEU A 140 -16.47 12.00 7.60
C LEU A 140 -15.45 12.36 6.50
N SER A 141 -15.81 12.17 5.23
CA SER A 141 -14.96 12.45 4.05
C SER A 141 -13.61 11.72 4.11
N ILE A 142 -13.57 10.52 4.66
CA ILE A 142 -12.32 9.75 4.78
C ILE A 142 -11.75 9.40 3.40
N GLY A 143 -10.43 9.16 3.33
CA GLY A 143 -9.71 8.83 2.09
C GLY A 143 -10.14 7.51 1.45
N GLY A 144 -10.81 6.62 2.18
CA GLY A 144 -11.34 5.35 1.69
C GLY A 144 -11.39 4.25 2.75
N LEU A 145 -11.84 3.07 2.31
CA LEU A 145 -11.87 1.85 3.10
C LEU A 145 -11.12 0.75 2.35
N VAL A 146 -10.29 0.00 3.07
CA VAL A 146 -9.57 -1.18 2.54
C VAL A 146 -9.80 -2.37 3.46
N THR A 147 -10.15 -3.52 2.87
CA THR A 147 -10.32 -4.77 3.63
C THR A 147 -9.89 -5.99 2.81
N ASP A 148 -9.37 -7.00 3.48
CA ASP A 148 -9.17 -8.35 2.94
C ASP A 148 -10.41 -9.24 3.06
N GLY A 149 -11.50 -8.68 3.58
CA GLY A 149 -12.83 -9.27 3.59
C GLY A 149 -13.70 -8.78 2.43
N SER A 150 -15.00 -9.07 2.52
CA SER A 150 -16.01 -8.63 1.59
C SER A 150 -16.85 -7.48 2.14
N VAL A 151 -17.57 -6.81 1.24
CA VAL A 151 -18.58 -5.81 1.57
C VAL A 151 -19.92 -6.18 0.94
N ARG A 152 -20.99 -5.57 1.41
CA ARG A 152 -22.34 -5.72 0.85
C ARG A 152 -22.95 -4.37 0.51
N ASP A 153 -24.14 -4.36 -0.06
CA ASP A 153 -24.88 -3.15 -0.46
C ASP A 153 -24.05 -2.28 -1.44
N THR A 154 -23.38 -2.94 -2.37
CA THR A 154 -22.33 -2.35 -3.22
C THR A 154 -22.82 -1.28 -4.16
N ASP A 155 -24.06 -1.41 -4.66
CA ASP A 155 -24.66 -0.39 -5.53
C ASP A 155 -24.77 0.96 -4.80
N GLU A 156 -25.18 0.95 -3.53
CA GLU A 156 -25.28 2.16 -2.72
C GLU A 156 -23.92 2.75 -2.42
N ILE A 157 -22.92 1.92 -2.09
CA ILE A 157 -21.55 2.38 -1.83
C ILE A 157 -20.96 3.05 -3.08
N ILE A 158 -21.20 2.48 -4.26
CA ILE A 158 -20.78 3.04 -5.54
C ILE A 158 -21.51 4.36 -5.82
N ASN A 159 -22.84 4.42 -5.58
CA ASN A 159 -23.63 5.61 -5.74
C ASN A 159 -23.19 6.77 -4.84
N TYR A 160 -22.69 6.48 -3.63
CA TYR A 160 -22.09 7.49 -2.76
C TYR A 160 -20.77 8.04 -3.32
N GLY A 161 -20.14 7.38 -4.28
CA GLY A 161 -18.78 7.68 -4.74
C GLY A 161 -17.75 7.50 -3.63
N PHE A 162 -18.00 6.56 -2.70
CA PHE A 162 -17.11 6.30 -1.57
C PHE A 162 -16.00 5.33 -1.99
N PRO A 163 -14.71 5.69 -1.85
CA PRO A 163 -13.62 4.81 -2.22
C PRO A 163 -13.59 3.56 -1.33
N CYS A 164 -13.89 2.42 -1.90
CA CYS A 164 -13.94 1.15 -1.18
C CYS A 164 -13.19 0.08 -1.95
N PHE A 165 -12.25 -0.56 -1.27
CA PHE A 165 -11.41 -1.64 -1.77
C PHE A 165 -11.63 -2.88 -0.91
N SER A 166 -12.11 -3.95 -1.52
CA SER A 166 -12.41 -5.19 -0.82
C SER A 166 -11.95 -6.41 -1.62
N TYR A 167 -11.81 -7.53 -0.94
CA TYR A 167 -11.53 -8.81 -1.60
C TYR A 167 -12.66 -9.18 -2.56
N SER A 168 -13.91 -9.03 -2.12
CA SER A 168 -15.08 -9.37 -2.91
C SER A 168 -16.33 -8.64 -2.40
N THR A 169 -17.48 -9.00 -2.98
CA THR A 169 -18.81 -8.63 -2.51
C THR A 169 -19.55 -9.86 -2.01
N THR A 170 -20.46 -9.70 -1.05
CA THR A 170 -21.16 -10.84 -0.44
C THR A 170 -22.54 -10.45 0.07
N ALA A 171 -23.48 -11.40 0.04
CA ALA A 171 -24.76 -11.27 0.73
C ALA A 171 -24.72 -11.70 2.21
N ARG A 172 -23.57 -12.16 2.71
CA ARG A 172 -23.42 -12.62 4.10
C ARG A 172 -23.57 -11.47 5.09
N GLN A 173 -24.06 -11.81 6.27
CA GLN A 173 -24.14 -10.90 7.40
C GLN A 173 -22.91 -11.06 8.29
N GLY A 174 -22.06 -10.06 8.35
CA GLY A 174 -20.78 -10.09 9.09
C GLY A 174 -20.90 -10.47 10.57
N PRO A 175 -21.82 -9.86 11.35
CA PRO A 175 -22.01 -10.19 12.77
C PRO A 175 -22.36 -11.65 13.08
N ALA A 176 -22.79 -12.42 12.09
CA ALA A 176 -23.04 -13.86 12.26
C ALA A 176 -21.75 -14.69 12.33
N ALA A 177 -20.65 -14.17 11.80
CA ALA A 177 -19.39 -14.90 11.67
C ALA A 177 -18.22 -14.25 12.44
N MET A 178 -18.26 -12.95 12.65
CA MET A 178 -17.16 -12.20 13.28
C MET A 178 -17.66 -11.04 14.13
N GLN A 179 -16.76 -10.56 15.00
CA GLN A 179 -17.00 -9.42 15.87
C GLN A 179 -15.82 -8.46 15.81
N PRO A 180 -16.06 -7.12 15.89
CA PRO A 180 -14.99 -6.13 15.97
C PRO A 180 -14.25 -6.29 17.30
N TRP A 181 -12.91 -6.24 17.24
CA TRP A 181 -12.12 -6.58 18.42
C TRP A 181 -11.21 -5.46 18.90
N GLU A 182 -10.45 -4.86 17.99
CA GLU A 182 -9.46 -3.86 18.37
C GLU A 182 -9.36 -2.75 17.33
N CYS A 183 -9.45 -1.50 17.81
CA CYS A 183 -9.20 -0.30 17.04
C CYS A 183 -7.74 0.15 17.21
N ASN A 184 -7.09 0.56 16.12
CA ASN A 184 -5.72 1.08 16.09
C ASN A 184 -4.64 0.13 16.65
N GLY A 185 -4.85 -1.19 16.58
CA GLY A 185 -3.81 -2.21 16.73
C GLY A 185 -3.07 -2.46 15.41
N ILE A 186 -1.97 -3.21 15.48
CA ILE A 186 -1.32 -3.73 14.27
C ILE A 186 -2.20 -4.84 13.70
N VAL A 187 -2.48 -4.77 12.40
CA VAL A 187 -3.29 -5.76 11.70
C VAL A 187 -2.53 -6.43 10.57
N SER A 188 -3.05 -7.56 10.10
CA SER A 188 -2.54 -8.24 8.91
C SER A 188 -3.68 -8.41 7.92
N LEU A 189 -3.52 -7.88 6.69
CA LEU A 189 -4.45 -8.03 5.59
C LEU A 189 -3.78 -8.86 4.49
N SER A 190 -4.32 -10.03 4.19
CA SER A 190 -3.76 -10.94 3.16
C SER A 190 -2.24 -11.16 3.30
N GLY A 191 -1.72 -11.17 4.53
CA GLY A 191 -0.29 -11.37 4.81
C GLY A 191 0.55 -10.08 4.85
N THR A 192 -0.01 -8.92 4.50
CA THR A 192 0.64 -7.62 4.64
C THR A 192 0.36 -7.02 6.01
N VAL A 193 1.41 -6.65 6.73
CA VAL A 193 1.29 -5.99 8.04
C VAL A 193 1.05 -4.51 7.85
N VAL A 194 0.01 -4.00 8.51
CA VAL A 194 -0.34 -2.57 8.53
C VAL A 194 -0.32 -2.05 9.95
N ARG A 195 0.39 -0.95 10.17
CA ARG A 195 0.40 -0.21 11.44
C ARG A 195 -0.46 1.04 11.31
N PRO A 196 -1.14 1.47 12.38
CA PRO A 196 -1.75 2.79 12.41
C PRO A 196 -0.75 3.87 12.01
N GLY A 197 -1.15 4.75 11.08
CA GLY A 197 -0.31 5.83 10.57
C GLY A 197 0.56 5.50 9.37
N ASP A 198 0.64 4.26 8.90
CA ASP A 198 1.22 3.91 7.61
C ASP A 198 0.40 4.52 6.47
N ALA A 199 1.03 4.85 5.33
CA ALA A 199 0.29 5.33 4.17
C ALA A 199 -0.34 4.16 3.40
N ILE A 200 -1.62 4.30 3.09
CA ILE A 200 -2.40 3.38 2.28
C ILE A 200 -2.74 4.08 0.98
N ILE A 201 -2.29 3.52 -0.13
CA ILE A 201 -2.57 4.03 -1.47
C ILE A 201 -3.23 2.92 -2.27
N GLY A 202 -4.36 3.24 -2.90
CA GLY A 202 -5.10 2.30 -3.73
C GLY A 202 -5.53 2.92 -5.05
N ASP A 203 -5.42 2.15 -6.11
CA ASP A 203 -5.86 2.50 -7.46
C ASP A 203 -6.50 1.29 -8.16
N GLN A 204 -6.62 1.33 -9.50
CA GLN A 204 -7.26 0.27 -10.28
C GLN A 204 -6.57 -1.10 -10.14
N ASP A 205 -5.25 -1.12 -9.87
CA ASP A 205 -4.47 -2.36 -9.80
C ASP A 205 -4.45 -3.00 -8.41
N GLY A 206 -4.80 -2.24 -7.37
CA GLY A 206 -4.91 -2.76 -6.02
C GLY A 206 -4.53 -1.74 -4.95
N VAL A 207 -3.97 -2.23 -3.85
CA VAL A 207 -3.63 -1.43 -2.68
C VAL A 207 -2.21 -1.74 -2.23
N VAL A 208 -1.45 -0.72 -1.87
CA VAL A 208 -0.14 -0.83 -1.24
C VAL A 208 -0.13 -0.14 0.12
N CYS A 209 0.54 -0.77 1.08
CA CYS A 209 0.85 -0.19 2.38
C CYS A 209 2.30 0.31 2.36
N VAL A 210 2.51 1.62 2.47
CA VAL A 210 3.84 2.21 2.58
C VAL A 210 4.12 2.52 4.05
N PRO A 211 5.07 1.82 4.70
CA PRO A 211 5.37 2.03 6.10
C PRO A 211 5.86 3.46 6.37
N ALA A 212 5.29 4.11 7.39
CA ALA A 212 5.57 5.50 7.73
C ALA A 212 7.07 5.79 7.87
N LYS A 213 7.82 4.84 8.42
CA LYS A 213 9.27 4.98 8.68
C LYS A 213 10.11 5.16 7.41
N VAL A 214 9.65 4.65 6.27
CA VAL A 214 10.40 4.65 5.01
C VAL A 214 9.69 5.43 3.90
N ALA A 215 8.58 6.08 4.21
CA ALA A 215 7.68 6.71 3.25
C ALA A 215 8.37 7.73 2.32
N GLU A 216 9.20 8.62 2.87
CA GLU A 216 9.97 9.60 2.08
C GLU A 216 10.97 8.93 1.13
N MET A 217 11.63 7.87 1.59
CA MET A 217 12.59 7.13 0.77
C MET A 217 11.87 6.38 -0.35
N VAL A 218 10.73 5.75 -0.06
CA VAL A 218 9.91 5.08 -1.06
C VAL A 218 9.46 6.08 -2.13
N TYR A 219 8.97 7.27 -1.72
CA TYR A 219 8.60 8.32 -2.64
C TYR A 219 9.77 8.70 -3.57
N SER A 220 10.94 8.99 -2.99
CA SER A 220 12.11 9.42 -3.77
C SER A 220 12.54 8.37 -4.81
N ILE A 221 12.50 7.09 -4.44
CA ILE A 221 12.84 6.00 -5.35
C ILE A 221 11.78 5.81 -6.43
N ALA A 222 10.51 5.76 -6.04
CA ALA A 222 9.40 5.51 -6.95
C ALA A 222 9.24 6.64 -7.97
N HIS A 223 9.29 7.90 -7.52
CA HIS A 223 9.19 9.08 -8.39
C HIS A 223 10.29 9.10 -9.46
N GLY A 224 11.55 8.91 -9.07
CA GLY A 224 12.64 8.92 -10.04
C GLY A 224 12.55 7.77 -11.06
N ARG A 225 11.87 6.67 -10.71
CA ARG A 225 11.63 5.56 -11.64
C ARG A 225 10.49 5.85 -12.60
N GLU A 226 9.40 6.45 -12.13
CA GLU A 226 8.32 6.89 -13.00
C GLU A 226 8.80 7.93 -14.03
N GLU A 227 9.68 8.86 -13.63
CA GLU A 227 10.29 9.81 -14.58
C GLU A 227 11.08 9.11 -15.69
N ILE A 228 11.89 8.10 -15.33
CA ILE A 228 12.63 7.30 -16.31
C ILE A 228 11.69 6.49 -17.20
N GLU A 229 10.66 5.88 -16.61
CA GLU A 229 9.67 5.10 -17.35
C GLU A 229 8.95 5.94 -18.40
N GLU A 230 8.55 7.15 -18.06
CA GLU A 230 7.86 8.05 -19.00
C GLU A 230 8.78 8.44 -20.17
N ILE A 231 10.06 8.71 -19.91
CA ILE A 231 11.05 8.99 -20.95
C ILE A 231 11.24 7.78 -21.88
N VAL A 232 11.32 6.58 -21.31
CA VAL A 232 11.44 5.34 -22.11
C VAL A 232 10.19 5.09 -22.93
N LYS A 233 9.01 5.33 -22.37
CA LYS A 233 7.72 5.20 -23.03
C LYS A 233 7.60 6.18 -24.21
N GLU A 234 7.91 7.45 -24.00
CA GLU A 234 7.95 8.47 -25.08
C GLU A 234 8.90 8.04 -26.21
N GLU A 235 10.09 7.55 -25.88
CA GLU A 235 11.06 7.11 -26.87
C GLU A 235 10.57 5.90 -27.66
N LEU A 236 9.97 4.90 -27.01
CA LEU A 236 9.43 3.72 -27.69
C LEU A 236 8.21 4.01 -28.54
N ILE A 237 7.39 5.00 -28.18
CA ILE A 237 6.28 5.47 -29.03
C ILE A 237 6.83 6.14 -30.29
N LYS A 238 7.86 6.96 -30.15
CA LYS A 238 8.49 7.70 -31.27
C LYS A 238 9.31 6.79 -32.17
N ASN A 239 10.07 5.88 -31.57
CA ASN A 239 10.98 4.96 -32.23
C ASN A 239 10.68 3.51 -31.79
N PRO A 240 9.65 2.86 -32.37
CA PRO A 240 9.24 1.52 -31.96
C PRO A 240 10.38 0.50 -32.03
N GLY A 241 10.51 -0.29 -30.98
CA GLY A 241 11.54 -1.33 -30.89
C GLY A 241 11.42 -2.16 -29.61
N PRO A 242 12.29 -3.14 -29.39
CA PRO A 242 12.24 -3.99 -28.22
C PRO A 242 12.57 -3.18 -26.95
N PRO A 243 11.70 -3.23 -25.91
CA PRO A 243 11.90 -2.46 -24.68
C PRO A 243 13.15 -2.92 -23.92
N GLY A 244 13.60 -4.17 -24.09
CA GLY A 244 14.80 -4.70 -23.47
C GLY A 244 16.08 -3.91 -23.74
N LYS A 245 16.09 -3.05 -24.75
CA LYS A 245 17.17 -2.09 -25.02
C LYS A 245 17.44 -1.15 -23.86
N TYR A 246 16.40 -0.82 -23.09
CA TYR A 246 16.44 0.15 -21.98
C TYR A 246 16.41 -0.52 -20.59
N TYR A 247 16.23 -1.85 -20.53
CA TYR A 247 16.26 -2.59 -19.26
C TYR A 247 17.69 -3.01 -18.87
N PRO A 248 17.96 -3.26 -17.55
CA PRO A 248 17.04 -3.15 -16.43
C PRO A 248 17.09 -1.75 -15.78
N PHE A 249 16.06 -0.96 -15.86
CA PHE A 249 15.97 0.31 -15.10
C PHE A 249 15.12 0.18 -13.82
N MET A 250 14.24 -0.84 -13.75
CA MET A 250 13.38 -1.06 -12.59
C MET A 250 14.11 -1.69 -11.39
N SER A 251 15.10 -2.55 -11.64
CA SER A 251 15.77 -3.35 -10.61
C SER A 251 17.19 -2.92 -10.26
N GLY A 252 17.72 -1.90 -10.92
CA GLY A 252 19.10 -1.47 -10.74
C GLY A 252 19.33 -0.01 -11.09
N LYS A 253 20.53 0.46 -10.84
CA LYS A 253 20.96 1.78 -11.25
C LYS A 253 21.37 1.79 -12.73
N VAL A 254 21.18 2.93 -13.36
CA VAL A 254 21.46 3.15 -14.77
C VAL A 254 22.97 3.29 -15.01
N LYS A 255 23.49 2.59 -16.02
CA LYS A 255 24.87 2.80 -16.47
C LYS A 255 24.92 3.97 -17.45
N VAL A 256 25.87 4.87 -17.25
CA VAL A 256 26.01 6.09 -18.05
C VAL A 256 26.18 5.78 -19.55
N ASP A 257 26.96 4.75 -19.89
CA ASP A 257 27.26 4.31 -21.25
C ASP A 257 26.20 3.39 -21.87
N SER A 258 25.15 3.04 -21.10
CA SER A 258 24.06 2.22 -21.62
C SER A 258 23.16 3.01 -22.58
N PRO A 259 22.37 2.32 -23.43
CA PRO A 259 21.37 2.99 -24.27
C PRO A 259 20.39 3.85 -23.47
N LEU A 260 20.04 3.43 -22.26
CA LEU A 260 19.20 4.22 -21.35
C LEU A 260 19.95 5.45 -20.83
N GLY A 261 21.19 5.29 -20.36
CA GLY A 261 22.00 6.42 -19.88
C GLY A 261 22.20 7.51 -20.96
N GLN A 262 22.44 7.08 -22.19
CA GLN A 262 22.54 7.99 -23.34
C GLN A 262 21.20 8.70 -23.61
N LEU A 263 20.06 7.99 -23.55
CA LEU A 263 18.73 8.59 -23.70
C LEU A 263 18.47 9.63 -22.60
N LEU A 264 18.72 9.30 -21.35
CA LEU A 264 18.54 10.21 -20.22
C LEU A 264 19.39 11.47 -20.33
N ALA A 265 20.63 11.34 -20.79
CA ALA A 265 21.52 12.47 -21.04
C ALA A 265 20.93 13.46 -22.08
N THR A 266 20.22 12.98 -23.10
CA THR A 266 19.52 13.86 -24.08
C THR A 266 18.38 14.66 -23.44
N LYS A 267 17.86 14.20 -22.29
CA LYS A 267 16.81 14.87 -21.51
C LYS A 267 17.39 15.70 -20.34
N GLY A 268 18.72 15.79 -20.26
CA GLY A 268 19.40 16.53 -19.21
C GLY A 268 19.48 15.80 -17.85
N ILE A 269 19.17 14.52 -17.82
CA ILE A 269 19.28 13.69 -16.60
C ILE A 269 20.65 13.00 -16.64
N THR A 270 21.49 13.35 -15.68
CA THR A 270 22.90 12.91 -15.61
C THR A 270 23.26 12.47 -14.18
N PRO A 271 24.39 11.77 -13.98
CA PRO A 271 24.82 11.37 -12.62
C PRO A 271 24.97 12.53 -11.63
N GLU A 272 25.19 13.75 -12.11
CA GLU A 272 25.39 14.93 -11.26
C GLU A 272 24.07 15.45 -10.68
N ASN A 273 22.93 15.18 -11.32
CA ASN A 273 21.62 15.69 -10.91
C ASN A 273 20.56 14.59 -10.64
N SER A 274 20.95 13.32 -10.74
CA SER A 274 20.07 12.18 -10.49
C SER A 274 20.81 11.06 -9.76
N ASN A 275 20.17 10.52 -8.74
CA ASN A 275 20.68 9.39 -7.97
C ASN A 275 20.34 8.02 -8.61
N GLN A 276 19.77 8.01 -9.81
CA GLN A 276 19.41 6.78 -10.53
C GLN A 276 20.61 6.08 -11.19
N PHE A 277 21.75 6.73 -11.26
CA PHE A 277 22.95 6.21 -11.94
C PHE A 277 23.87 5.40 -11.01
N GLU A 278 24.61 4.43 -11.59
CA GLU A 278 25.68 3.72 -10.89
C GLU A 278 26.75 4.73 -10.40
N GLY A 279 27.24 4.50 -9.17
CA GLY A 279 28.24 5.38 -8.57
C GLY A 279 27.70 6.65 -7.91
N THR A 280 26.40 6.96 -8.04
CA THR A 280 25.76 8.02 -7.25
C THR A 280 25.42 7.52 -5.84
N ALA A 281 25.24 8.45 -4.90
CA ALA A 281 24.93 8.10 -3.51
C ALA A 281 23.71 7.17 -3.41
N ASP A 282 23.82 6.19 -2.53
CA ASP A 282 22.66 5.36 -2.20
C ASP A 282 21.62 6.18 -1.44
N TRP A 283 20.35 5.79 -1.60
CA TRP A 283 19.16 6.39 -0.97
C TRP A 283 19.27 6.50 0.55
#